data_de3fb692319ac6a2bd1ffb856cb8c321
#
_entry.id   de3fb692319ac6a2bd1ffb856cb8c321
#
_cell.length_a   1.000
_cell.length_b   1.000
_cell.length_c   1.000
_cell.angle_alpha   90.00
_cell.angle_beta   90.00
_cell.angle_gamma   90.00
#
_symmetry.space_group_name_H-M   'P 1'
#
loop_
_entity.id
_entity.type
_entity.pdbx_description
1 polymer ?
#
loop_
_entity_poly.entity_id
_entity_poly.type
_entity_poly.pdbx_seq_one_letter_code
_entity_poly.pdbx_strand_id
1 'polypeptide(L)'
;LGTIANGASENAEGMMARQELRLANRPMTLEARSLRSASLSTMSMIALLFGLAVAGLLMLVIRLLTKQLLEDQRALAWFAEQNSIRNSLTRELNHRVKNTLANVLSIVTLTRRRATSLDEFADGLDGRIRALSATHDLLTQSDWGTTPIEAVAAAELAPYTRTGEDVLDMEGPPVELAPNDALSLGLALHELATNAAKYGALSVPGGRVSLRWSLVDESLAQIDWCEAGGPEVSASRPRGFGTDLIEKIVAHELRNPVQLVFAPEGVRCSLRVPVRQPSEFALRAAKPRLTAH
;
A
#
# COMPACT_ATOMS: atom_id res chain seq x y z
N LEU A 1 -96.01 -16.23 -42.84
CA LEU A 1 -95.96 -17.62 -42.41
C LEU A 1 -94.47 -18.08 -42.30
N GLY A 2 -93.99 -18.32 -41.09
CA GLY A 2 -92.67 -18.86 -40.86
C GLY A 2 -92.35 -18.88 -39.35
N THR A 3 -92.95 -19.87 -38.68
CA THR A 3 -92.65 -20.22 -37.27
C THR A 3 -91.30 -20.84 -37.24
N ILE A 4 -90.38 -20.23 -36.58
CA ILE A 4 -89.13 -20.87 -36.23
C ILE A 4 -89.14 -21.20 -34.74
N ALA A 5 -89.05 -22.50 -34.49
CA ALA A 5 -89.18 -23.14 -33.23
C ALA A 5 -88.08 -22.70 -32.20
N ASN A 6 -88.56 -22.64 -30.99
CA ASN A 6 -87.86 -22.51 -29.77
C ASN A 6 -86.85 -23.65 -29.52
N GLY A 7 -85.66 -23.30 -29.32
CA GLY A 7 -84.61 -24.09 -28.65
C GLY A 7 -83.84 -23.18 -27.76
N ALA A 8 -84.44 -22.67 -26.70
CA ALA A 8 -83.75 -21.87 -25.72
C ALA A 8 -83.11 -22.81 -24.72
N SER A 9 -81.80 -22.91 -24.72
CA SER A 9 -81.01 -23.31 -23.58
C SER A 9 -80.94 -22.10 -22.65
N GLU A 10 -81.50 -22.26 -21.46
CA GLU A 10 -81.27 -21.35 -20.32
C GLU A 10 -79.80 -21.17 -20.02
N ASN A 11 -79.46 -19.94 -19.71
CA ASN A 11 -78.18 -19.46 -19.21
C ASN A 11 -77.25 -18.82 -20.24
N ALA A 12 -77.64 -17.73 -20.85
CA ALA A 12 -76.75 -16.74 -21.39
C ALA A 12 -77.40 -15.36 -21.27
N GLU A 13 -76.97 -14.62 -20.22
CA GLU A 13 -77.28 -13.17 -20.13
C GLU A 13 -76.50 -12.42 -21.21
N GLY A 14 -77.14 -12.33 -22.39
CA GLY A 14 -76.62 -11.52 -23.49
C GLY A 14 -77.14 -10.10 -23.38
N MET A 15 -76.33 -9.12 -23.70
CA MET A 15 -76.75 -7.72 -23.84
C MET A 15 -77.86 -7.60 -24.83
N MET A 16 -79.00 -7.12 -24.38
CA MET A 16 -80.20 -6.91 -25.22
C MET A 16 -80.34 -5.45 -25.65
N ALA A 17 -80.31 -5.18 -26.94
CA ALA A 17 -80.58 -3.86 -27.46
C ALA A 17 -82.04 -3.93 -28.12
N ARG A 18 -82.87 -3.04 -27.67
CA ARG A 18 -84.29 -2.93 -28.17
C ARG A 18 -84.39 -1.56 -28.83
N GLN A 19 -84.79 -1.55 -30.09
CA GLN A 19 -85.03 -0.32 -30.85
C GLN A 19 -86.36 -0.35 -31.48
N GLU A 20 -87.22 0.66 -31.24
CA GLU A 20 -88.53 0.79 -31.87
C GLU A 20 -88.39 1.52 -33.23
N LEU A 21 -88.83 0.88 -34.29
CA LEU A 21 -88.84 1.41 -35.65
C LEU A 21 -90.26 1.52 -36.13
N ARG A 22 -90.63 2.60 -36.82
CA ARG A 22 -91.94 2.77 -37.49
C ARG A 22 -91.77 2.47 -38.97
N LEU A 23 -92.31 1.38 -39.41
CA LEU A 23 -92.42 1.03 -40.84
C LEU A 23 -93.85 1.07 -41.26
N ALA A 24 -94.17 1.87 -42.29
CA ALA A 24 -95.54 1.97 -42.91
C ALA A 24 -96.67 2.16 -41.87
N ASN A 25 -96.47 3.08 -40.91
CA ASN A 25 -97.45 3.46 -39.87
C ASN A 25 -97.74 2.36 -38.82
N ARG A 26 -96.96 1.30 -38.77
CA ARG A 26 -97.01 0.29 -37.71
C ARG A 26 -95.73 0.30 -36.87
N PRO A 27 -95.84 0.31 -35.55
CA PRO A 27 -94.68 0.16 -34.69
C PRO A 27 -94.10 -1.26 -34.76
N MET A 28 -92.84 -1.39 -35.04
CA MET A 28 -92.08 -2.65 -34.97
C MET A 28 -90.96 -2.51 -33.97
N THR A 29 -90.79 -3.52 -33.17
CA THR A 29 -89.68 -3.57 -32.19
C THR A 29 -88.60 -4.52 -32.73
N LEU A 30 -87.43 -4.01 -32.97
CA LEU A 30 -86.24 -4.83 -33.28
C LEU A 30 -85.51 -5.18 -31.99
N GLU A 31 -85.46 -6.45 -31.67
CA GLU A 31 -84.69 -6.96 -30.55
C GLU A 31 -83.46 -7.67 -31.11
N ALA A 32 -82.27 -7.08 -30.81
CA ALA A 32 -81.02 -7.71 -31.11
C ALA A 32 -80.44 -8.28 -29.82
N ARG A 33 -80.15 -9.54 -29.76
CA ARG A 33 -79.55 -10.21 -28.63
C ARG A 33 -78.17 -10.65 -29.01
N SER A 34 -77.19 -10.15 -28.27
CA SER A 34 -75.82 -10.61 -28.42
C SER A 34 -75.72 -12.04 -27.87
N LEU A 35 -75.29 -12.98 -28.69
CA LEU A 35 -75.02 -14.37 -28.30
C LEU A 35 -73.62 -14.56 -27.71
N ARG A 36 -72.84 -13.45 -27.58
CA ARG A 36 -71.55 -13.55 -26.94
C ARG A 36 -71.72 -13.49 -25.43
N SER A 37 -71.54 -14.61 -24.78
CA SER A 37 -71.42 -14.63 -23.32
C SER A 37 -70.19 -13.81 -22.93
N ALA A 38 -70.39 -12.86 -22.00
CA ALA A 38 -69.22 -12.04 -21.43
C ALA A 38 -68.29 -12.89 -20.55
N SER A 39 -68.63 -14.14 -20.28
CA SER A 39 -67.79 -15.05 -19.51
C SER A 39 -66.78 -15.76 -20.41
N LEU A 40 -65.51 -15.68 -20.04
CA LEU A 40 -64.49 -16.46 -20.69
C LEU A 40 -64.79 -17.94 -20.58
N SER A 41 -64.70 -18.66 -21.70
CA SER A 41 -64.89 -20.13 -21.72
C SER A 41 -63.85 -20.74 -20.75
N THR A 42 -64.22 -21.84 -20.09
CA THR A 42 -63.34 -22.59 -19.16
C THR A 42 -62.03 -22.91 -19.81
N MET A 43 -62.00 -23.22 -21.10
CA MET A 43 -60.74 -23.44 -21.86
C MET A 43 -59.86 -22.16 -22.00
N SER A 44 -60.48 -20.98 -22.19
CA SER A 44 -59.81 -19.71 -22.27
C SER A 44 -59.18 -19.32 -20.91
N MET A 45 -59.84 -19.63 -19.80
CA MET A 45 -59.29 -19.42 -18.45
C MET A 45 -58.09 -20.33 -18.18
N ILE A 46 -58.19 -21.62 -18.55
CA ILE A 46 -57.08 -22.57 -18.40
C ILE A 46 -55.86 -22.10 -19.24
N ALA A 47 -56.08 -21.70 -20.49
CA ALA A 47 -55.02 -21.21 -21.36
C ALA A 47 -54.37 -19.94 -20.80
N LEU A 48 -55.16 -19.02 -20.22
CA LEU A 48 -54.64 -17.80 -19.59
C LEU A 48 -53.80 -18.12 -18.35
N LEU A 49 -54.28 -18.99 -17.47
CA LEU A 49 -53.56 -19.43 -16.28
C LEU A 49 -52.26 -20.14 -16.66
N PHE A 50 -52.29 -21.03 -17.66
CA PHE A 50 -51.07 -21.69 -18.17
C PHE A 50 -50.07 -20.68 -18.75
N GLY A 51 -50.54 -19.72 -19.55
CA GLY A 51 -49.71 -18.66 -20.09
C GLY A 51 -49.06 -17.82 -18.99
N LEU A 52 -49.81 -17.46 -17.94
CA LEU A 52 -49.28 -16.74 -16.79
C LEU A 52 -48.23 -17.57 -16.01
N ALA A 53 -48.48 -18.87 -15.82
CA ALA A 53 -47.54 -19.77 -15.16
C ALA A 53 -46.23 -19.89 -15.95
N VAL A 54 -46.29 -20.05 -17.28
CA VAL A 54 -45.12 -20.09 -18.15
C VAL A 54 -44.36 -18.75 -18.14
N ALA A 55 -45.07 -17.64 -18.22
CA ALA A 55 -44.47 -16.30 -18.15
C ALA A 55 -43.79 -16.08 -16.80
N GLY A 56 -44.40 -16.48 -15.69
CA GLY A 56 -43.84 -16.43 -14.35
C GLY A 56 -42.57 -17.27 -14.22
N LEU A 57 -42.61 -18.50 -14.76
CA LEU A 57 -41.44 -19.40 -14.77
C LEU A 57 -40.27 -18.80 -15.59
N LEU A 58 -40.57 -18.28 -16.78
CA LEU A 58 -39.53 -17.62 -17.61
C LEU A 58 -38.94 -16.40 -16.92
N MET A 59 -39.76 -15.56 -16.29
CA MET A 59 -39.28 -14.41 -15.52
C MET A 59 -38.41 -14.86 -14.37
N LEU A 60 -38.76 -15.92 -13.65
CA LEU A 60 -37.94 -16.48 -12.58
C LEU A 60 -36.57 -16.98 -13.09
N VAL A 61 -36.56 -17.74 -14.19
CA VAL A 61 -35.33 -18.23 -14.81
C VAL A 61 -34.44 -17.07 -15.25
N ILE A 62 -34.99 -16.07 -15.94
CA ILE A 62 -34.23 -14.88 -16.35
C ILE A 62 -33.67 -14.17 -15.12
N ARG A 63 -34.45 -14.03 -14.06
CA ARG A 63 -33.98 -13.37 -12.82
C ARG A 63 -32.87 -14.14 -12.14
N LEU A 64 -32.93 -15.47 -12.12
CA LEU A 64 -31.83 -16.31 -11.56
C LEU A 64 -30.59 -16.24 -12.41
N LEU A 65 -30.71 -16.31 -13.74
CA LEU A 65 -29.56 -16.19 -14.64
C LEU A 65 -28.90 -14.82 -14.56
N THR A 66 -29.67 -13.74 -14.53
CA THR A 66 -29.12 -12.38 -14.40
C THR A 66 -28.44 -12.19 -13.04
N LYS A 67 -29.00 -12.77 -11.97
CA LYS A 67 -28.37 -12.74 -10.64
C LYS A 67 -27.02 -13.47 -10.66
N GLN A 68 -26.95 -14.69 -11.21
CA GLN A 68 -25.69 -15.44 -11.34
C GLN A 68 -24.65 -14.67 -12.15
N LEU A 69 -25.04 -14.13 -13.32
CA LEU A 69 -24.11 -13.35 -14.15
C LEU A 69 -23.53 -12.14 -13.41
N LEU A 70 -24.36 -11.44 -12.61
CA LEU A 70 -23.90 -10.30 -11.82
C LEU A 70 -22.95 -10.73 -10.68
N GLU A 71 -23.23 -11.86 -10.03
CA GLU A 71 -22.37 -12.43 -9.00
C GLU A 71 -21.03 -12.87 -9.58
N ASP A 72 -21.02 -13.55 -10.73
CA ASP A 72 -19.81 -13.96 -11.43
C ASP A 72 -18.97 -12.76 -11.87
N GLN A 73 -19.58 -11.71 -12.41
CA GLN A 73 -18.88 -10.48 -12.78
C GLN A 73 -18.22 -9.81 -11.56
N ARG A 74 -18.92 -9.76 -10.42
CA ARG A 74 -18.37 -9.21 -9.18
C ARG A 74 -17.19 -10.04 -8.66
N ALA A 75 -17.31 -11.37 -8.72
CA ALA A 75 -16.24 -12.28 -8.33
C ALA A 75 -15.00 -12.09 -9.23
N LEU A 76 -15.19 -12.04 -10.55
CA LEU A 76 -14.10 -11.80 -11.50
C LEU A 76 -13.42 -10.44 -11.28
N ALA A 77 -14.19 -9.38 -11.06
CA ALA A 77 -13.65 -8.05 -10.75
C ALA A 77 -12.83 -8.07 -9.46
N TRP A 78 -13.34 -8.71 -8.41
CA TRP A 78 -12.61 -8.87 -7.15
C TRP A 78 -11.31 -9.66 -7.32
N PHE A 79 -11.32 -10.79 -8.05
CA PHE A 79 -10.11 -11.56 -8.35
C PHE A 79 -9.09 -10.76 -9.18
N ALA A 80 -9.55 -9.97 -10.15
CA ALA A 80 -8.69 -9.11 -10.95
C ALA A 80 -8.00 -8.05 -10.09
N GLU A 81 -8.74 -7.42 -9.17
CA GLU A 81 -8.21 -6.45 -8.22
C GLU A 81 -7.18 -7.08 -7.28
N GLN A 82 -7.50 -8.24 -6.66
CA GLN A 82 -6.58 -8.98 -5.81
C GLN A 82 -5.28 -9.37 -6.53
N ASN A 83 -5.40 -9.85 -7.77
CA ASN A 83 -4.23 -10.18 -8.58
C ASN A 83 -3.40 -8.93 -8.93
N SER A 84 -4.03 -7.80 -9.20
CA SER A 84 -3.34 -6.53 -9.46
C SER A 84 -2.53 -6.09 -8.25
N ILE A 85 -3.16 -6.10 -7.06
CA ILE A 85 -2.50 -5.76 -5.79
C ILE A 85 -1.32 -6.72 -5.53
N ARG A 86 -1.54 -8.03 -5.65
CA ARG A 86 -0.49 -9.04 -5.45
C ARG A 86 0.68 -8.84 -6.41
N ASN A 87 0.41 -8.57 -7.68
CA ASN A 87 1.44 -8.34 -8.69
C ASN A 87 2.21 -7.04 -8.44
N SER A 88 1.55 -6.01 -7.91
CA SER A 88 2.18 -4.76 -7.50
C SER A 88 3.13 -4.99 -6.31
N LEU A 89 2.64 -5.68 -5.26
CA LEU A 89 3.45 -6.04 -4.10
C LEU A 89 4.65 -6.92 -4.47
N THR A 90 4.45 -7.91 -5.35
CA THR A 90 5.54 -8.79 -5.80
C THR A 90 6.60 -7.99 -6.57
N ARG A 91 6.20 -7.04 -7.40
CA ARG A 91 7.15 -6.16 -8.12
C ARG A 91 7.93 -5.28 -7.15
N GLU A 92 7.24 -4.68 -6.18
CA GLU A 92 7.88 -3.86 -5.15
C GLU A 92 8.88 -4.67 -4.32
N LEU A 93 8.49 -5.88 -3.85
CA LEU A 93 9.40 -6.78 -3.14
C LEU A 93 10.63 -7.14 -3.98
N ASN A 94 10.44 -7.51 -5.23
CA ASN A 94 11.55 -7.82 -6.13
C ASN A 94 12.49 -6.62 -6.32
N HIS A 95 11.95 -5.41 -6.39
CA HIS A 95 12.74 -4.19 -6.51
C HIS A 95 13.57 -3.95 -5.25
N ARG A 96 12.97 -4.13 -4.07
CA ARG A 96 13.67 -4.02 -2.77
C ARG A 96 14.75 -5.07 -2.59
N VAL A 97 14.46 -6.33 -2.90
CA VAL A 97 15.45 -7.41 -2.86
C VAL A 97 16.65 -7.10 -3.78
N LYS A 98 16.40 -6.63 -5.00
CA LYS A 98 17.47 -6.22 -5.90
C LYS A 98 18.33 -5.10 -5.34
N ASN A 99 17.72 -4.08 -4.72
CA ASN A 99 18.44 -2.97 -4.12
C ASN A 99 19.30 -3.45 -2.93
N THR A 100 18.74 -4.26 -2.04
CA THR A 100 19.47 -4.84 -0.91
C THR A 100 20.65 -5.69 -1.39
N LEU A 101 20.46 -6.53 -2.39
CA LEU A 101 21.54 -7.34 -2.98
C LEU A 101 22.61 -6.47 -3.67
N ALA A 102 22.23 -5.37 -4.32
CA ALA A 102 23.18 -4.42 -4.90
C ALA A 102 24.02 -3.76 -3.83
N ASN A 103 23.42 -3.35 -2.70
CA ASN A 103 24.14 -2.78 -1.56
C ASN A 103 25.11 -3.80 -0.95
N VAL A 104 24.67 -5.04 -0.72
CA VAL A 104 25.55 -6.13 -0.24
C VAL A 104 26.73 -6.35 -1.19
N LEU A 105 26.47 -6.43 -2.50
CA LEU A 105 27.51 -6.62 -3.49
C LEU A 105 28.51 -5.45 -3.50
N SER A 106 28.03 -4.24 -3.35
CA SER A 106 28.88 -3.03 -3.24
C SER A 106 29.74 -3.09 -2.00
N ILE A 107 29.17 -3.45 -0.84
CA ILE A 107 29.90 -3.65 0.42
C ILE A 107 31.00 -4.71 0.25
N VAL A 108 30.67 -5.89 -0.29
CA VAL A 108 31.63 -6.97 -0.52
C VAL A 108 32.77 -6.50 -1.44
N THR A 109 32.42 -5.89 -2.57
CA THR A 109 33.40 -5.46 -3.57
C THR A 109 34.36 -4.42 -3.02
N LEU A 110 33.84 -3.43 -2.29
CA LEU A 110 34.65 -2.38 -1.73
C LEU A 110 35.49 -2.89 -0.55
N THR A 111 34.93 -3.73 0.33
CA THR A 111 35.68 -4.34 1.44
C THR A 111 36.87 -5.15 0.89
N ARG A 112 36.63 -5.97 -0.16
CA ARG A 112 37.69 -6.76 -0.82
C ARG A 112 38.80 -5.91 -1.42
N ARG A 113 38.49 -4.76 -2.02
CA ARG A 113 39.51 -3.88 -2.66
C ARG A 113 40.45 -3.24 -1.69
N ARG A 114 40.06 -3.11 -0.43
CA ARG A 114 40.83 -2.35 0.59
C ARG A 114 41.42 -3.21 1.68
N ALA A 115 40.93 -4.43 1.88
CA ALA A 115 41.46 -5.35 2.85
C ALA A 115 42.86 -5.80 2.43
N THR A 116 43.78 -5.76 3.38
CA THR A 116 45.18 -6.15 3.22
C THR A 116 45.40 -7.61 3.62
N SER A 117 44.44 -8.18 4.37
CA SER A 117 44.43 -9.58 4.78
C SER A 117 43.02 -10.18 4.68
N LEU A 118 42.95 -11.51 4.74
CA LEU A 118 41.67 -12.22 4.75
C LEU A 118 40.89 -11.93 6.05
N ASP A 119 41.57 -11.82 7.17
CA ASP A 119 40.97 -11.53 8.47
C ASP A 119 40.36 -10.12 8.48
N GLU A 120 41.10 -9.13 7.99
CA GLU A 120 40.61 -7.75 7.86
C GLU A 120 39.39 -7.67 6.92
N PHE A 121 39.39 -8.47 5.84
CA PHE A 121 38.23 -8.58 4.95
C PHE A 121 37.05 -9.19 5.67
N ALA A 122 37.22 -10.30 6.38
CA ALA A 122 36.15 -11.01 7.06
C ALA A 122 35.54 -10.15 8.17
N ASP A 123 36.36 -9.56 9.05
CA ASP A 123 35.89 -8.70 10.14
C ASP A 123 35.16 -7.46 9.63
N GLY A 124 35.72 -6.82 8.60
CA GLY A 124 35.13 -5.64 7.98
C GLY A 124 33.82 -5.95 7.28
N LEU A 125 33.67 -7.12 6.64
CA LEU A 125 32.45 -7.56 6.01
C LEU A 125 31.38 -7.92 7.06
N ASP A 126 31.74 -8.68 8.08
CA ASP A 126 30.82 -9.09 9.15
C ASP A 126 30.20 -7.88 9.85
N GLY A 127 31.02 -6.90 10.23
CA GLY A 127 30.54 -5.67 10.86
C GLY A 127 29.49 -4.93 10.01
N ARG A 128 29.74 -4.78 8.70
CA ARG A 128 28.83 -4.08 7.78
C ARG A 128 27.55 -4.84 7.51
N ILE A 129 27.64 -6.16 7.40
CA ILE A 129 26.43 -7.00 7.24
C ILE A 129 25.56 -6.94 8.50
N ARG A 130 26.19 -6.92 9.70
CA ARG A 130 25.43 -6.74 10.96
C ARG A 130 24.75 -5.37 11.03
N ALA A 131 25.42 -4.30 10.65
CA ALA A 131 24.83 -2.97 10.59
C ALA A 131 23.62 -2.94 9.62
N LEU A 132 23.81 -3.47 8.42
CA LEU A 132 22.72 -3.56 7.43
C LEU A 132 21.53 -4.39 7.99
N SER A 133 21.82 -5.48 8.74
CA SER A 133 20.80 -6.31 9.37
C SER A 133 20.06 -5.55 10.47
N ALA A 134 20.76 -4.83 11.34
CA ALA A 134 20.15 -4.07 12.44
C ALA A 134 19.19 -3.00 11.92
N THR A 135 19.61 -2.23 10.92
CA THR A 135 18.71 -1.25 10.29
C THR A 135 17.56 -1.93 9.55
N HIS A 136 17.80 -3.07 8.89
CA HIS A 136 16.73 -3.86 8.23
C HIS A 136 15.69 -4.39 9.22
N ASP A 137 16.10 -4.78 10.42
CA ASP A 137 15.19 -5.23 11.49
C ASP A 137 14.27 -4.09 11.96
N LEU A 138 14.78 -2.87 12.08
CA LEU A 138 13.97 -1.68 12.35
C LEU A 138 12.91 -1.44 11.26
N LEU A 139 13.30 -1.59 9.98
CA LEU A 139 12.38 -1.45 8.86
C LEU A 139 11.29 -2.51 8.85
N THR A 140 11.63 -3.73 9.26
CA THR A 140 10.65 -4.83 9.37
C THR A 140 9.65 -4.57 10.50
N GLN A 141 10.11 -4.03 11.63
CA GLN A 141 9.24 -3.66 12.75
C GLN A 141 8.27 -2.52 12.41
N SER A 142 8.66 -1.62 11.53
CA SER A 142 7.81 -0.53 11.02
C SER A 142 6.95 -0.93 9.80
N ASP A 143 6.81 -2.22 9.51
CA ASP A 143 6.12 -2.73 8.30
C ASP A 143 6.64 -2.06 7.01
N TRP A 144 7.94 -1.78 6.92
CA TRP A 144 8.55 -1.04 5.82
C TRP A 144 7.95 0.36 5.59
N GLY A 145 7.39 0.92 6.64
CA GLY A 145 6.95 2.30 6.67
C GLY A 145 8.13 3.29 6.75
N THR A 146 7.94 4.35 7.49
CA THR A 146 9.01 5.30 7.81
C THR A 146 9.76 4.85 9.07
N THR A 147 11.00 5.30 9.22
CA THR A 147 11.84 5.00 10.39
C THR A 147 12.43 6.31 10.92
N PRO A 148 12.30 6.59 12.23
CA PRO A 148 12.89 7.78 12.84
C PRO A 148 14.42 7.79 12.72
N ILE A 149 15.01 8.96 12.47
CA ILE A 149 16.49 9.16 12.51
C ILE A 149 17.04 8.69 13.85
N GLU A 150 16.38 9.06 14.95
CA GLU A 150 16.78 8.68 16.30
C GLU A 150 16.88 7.15 16.48
N ALA A 151 15.92 6.39 15.93
CA ALA A 151 15.94 4.92 16.03
C ALA A 151 17.12 4.30 15.26
N VAL A 152 17.42 4.82 14.06
CA VAL A 152 18.57 4.38 13.25
C VAL A 152 19.88 4.71 13.99
N ALA A 153 20.01 5.93 14.50
CA ALA A 153 21.18 6.36 15.25
C ALA A 153 21.38 5.53 16.52
N ALA A 154 20.32 5.29 17.28
CA ALA A 154 20.38 4.49 18.49
C ALA A 154 20.81 3.05 18.21
N ALA A 155 20.31 2.42 17.15
CA ALA A 155 20.69 1.05 16.78
C ALA A 155 22.17 0.93 16.40
N GLU A 156 22.69 1.85 15.59
CA GLU A 156 24.07 1.80 15.10
C GLU A 156 25.08 2.24 16.17
N LEU A 157 24.68 3.11 17.10
CA LEU A 157 25.57 3.64 18.12
C LEU A 157 25.49 2.85 19.46
N ALA A 158 24.50 2.00 19.65
CA ALA A 158 24.35 1.18 20.85
C ALA A 158 25.63 0.40 21.27
N PRO A 159 26.40 -0.21 20.36
CA PRO A 159 27.63 -0.92 20.73
C PRO A 159 28.73 -0.03 21.35
N TYR A 160 28.66 1.28 21.13
CA TYR A 160 29.68 2.25 21.53
C TYR A 160 29.27 3.05 22.77
N THR A 161 28.03 2.86 23.29
CA THR A 161 27.64 3.45 24.57
C THR A 161 28.33 2.74 25.72
N ARG A 162 29.02 3.50 26.57
CA ARG A 162 29.65 2.97 27.79
C ARG A 162 28.79 3.35 28.99
N THR A 163 28.50 2.38 29.85
CA THR A 163 27.69 2.62 31.06
C THR A 163 28.40 3.65 31.97
N GLY A 164 27.78 4.79 32.20
CA GLY A 164 28.25 5.85 33.08
C GLY A 164 29.15 6.91 32.44
N GLU A 165 29.39 6.89 31.14
CA GLU A 165 30.13 7.90 30.41
C GLU A 165 29.24 8.57 29.35
N ASP A 166 29.20 9.91 29.33
CA ASP A 166 28.51 10.70 28.29
C ASP A 166 29.42 10.80 27.03
N VAL A 167 29.66 9.67 26.39
CA VAL A 167 30.52 9.60 25.19
C VAL A 167 29.76 9.91 23.90
N LEU A 168 28.44 9.78 23.92
CA LEU A 168 27.54 10.00 22.77
C LEU A 168 26.46 11.02 23.16
N ASP A 169 26.36 12.09 22.39
CA ASP A 169 25.33 13.12 22.51
C ASP A 169 24.51 13.14 21.21
N MET A 170 23.21 12.81 21.30
CA MET A 170 22.31 12.74 20.15
C MET A 170 21.14 13.68 20.36
N GLU A 171 20.92 14.61 19.43
CA GLU A 171 19.86 15.61 19.54
C GLU A 171 19.33 16.03 18.16
N GLY A 172 18.00 16.10 18.04
CA GLY A 172 17.33 16.63 16.86
C GLY A 172 15.80 16.49 16.95
N PRO A 173 15.07 17.14 16.05
CA PRO A 173 13.63 17.02 15.98
C PRO A 173 13.21 15.61 15.50
N PRO A 174 11.96 15.18 15.74
CA PRO A 174 11.43 13.96 15.19
C PRO A 174 11.38 14.06 13.66
N VAL A 175 12.14 13.21 12.98
CA VAL A 175 12.25 13.16 11.51
C VAL A 175 12.16 11.72 11.05
N GLU A 176 11.28 11.47 10.08
CA GLU A 176 11.02 10.16 9.51
C GLU A 176 11.73 9.98 8.16
N LEU A 177 12.39 8.86 7.98
CA LEU A 177 13.12 8.48 6.78
C LEU A 177 12.38 7.40 5.99
N ALA A 178 12.54 7.43 4.66
CA ALA A 178 12.18 6.28 3.84
C ALA A 178 13.12 5.09 4.10
N PRO A 179 12.67 3.84 3.86
CA PRO A 179 13.46 2.65 4.14
C PRO A 179 14.87 2.65 3.55
N ASN A 180 15.02 3.05 2.29
CA ASN A 180 16.33 3.09 1.64
C ASN A 180 17.23 4.18 2.23
N ASP A 181 16.68 5.33 2.59
CA ASP A 181 17.42 6.43 3.19
C ASP A 181 17.89 6.07 4.62
N ALA A 182 17.05 5.34 5.37
CA ALA A 182 17.39 4.79 6.67
C ALA A 182 18.55 3.77 6.59
N LEU A 183 18.52 2.86 5.60
CA LEU A 183 19.64 1.91 5.37
C LEU A 183 20.93 2.63 5.02
N SER A 184 20.87 3.66 4.18
CA SER A 184 22.04 4.44 3.79
C SER A 184 22.61 5.25 4.96
N LEU A 185 21.74 5.83 5.79
CA LEU A 185 22.13 6.52 7.01
C LEU A 185 22.75 5.54 8.02
N GLY A 186 22.13 4.39 8.27
CA GLY A 186 22.65 3.36 9.16
C GLY A 186 24.08 2.96 8.77
N LEU A 187 24.29 2.68 7.49
CA LEU A 187 25.62 2.34 6.98
C LEU A 187 26.65 3.45 7.18
N ALA A 188 26.25 4.73 6.97
CA ALA A 188 27.13 5.87 7.23
C ALA A 188 27.50 5.99 8.71
N LEU A 189 26.52 5.89 9.60
CA LEU A 189 26.73 5.97 11.05
C LEU A 189 27.59 4.82 11.56
N HIS A 190 27.37 3.61 11.04
CA HIS A 190 28.22 2.45 11.36
C HIS A 190 29.69 2.70 11.02
N GLU A 191 30.00 3.21 9.83
CA GLU A 191 31.36 3.50 9.40
C GLU A 191 31.99 4.63 10.23
N LEU A 192 31.24 5.69 10.52
CA LEU A 192 31.68 6.79 11.37
C LEU A 192 31.99 6.29 12.79
N ALA A 193 31.07 5.52 13.39
CA ALA A 193 31.22 4.98 14.73
C ALA A 193 32.40 3.98 14.85
N THR A 194 32.54 3.09 13.85
CA THR A 194 33.67 2.16 13.78
C THR A 194 35.01 2.90 13.66
N ASN A 195 35.07 3.96 12.84
CA ASN A 195 36.27 4.79 12.70
C ASN A 195 36.57 5.56 13.98
N ALA A 196 35.54 6.13 14.63
CA ALA A 196 35.70 6.81 15.91
C ALA A 196 36.23 5.86 17.00
N ALA A 197 35.75 4.62 17.04
CA ALA A 197 36.18 3.60 18.00
C ALA A 197 37.60 3.07 17.73
N LYS A 198 37.99 2.94 16.46
CA LYS A 198 39.32 2.41 16.10
C LYS A 198 40.41 3.47 16.11
N TYR A 199 40.09 4.69 15.70
CA TYR A 199 41.08 5.70 15.35
C TYR A 199 40.74 7.11 15.86
N GLY A 200 39.48 7.36 16.24
CA GLY A 200 38.98 8.69 16.57
C GLY A 200 38.62 8.84 18.05
N ALA A 201 37.62 9.67 18.32
CA ALA A 201 37.27 10.11 19.67
C ALA A 201 36.89 8.95 20.61
N LEU A 202 36.22 7.91 20.12
CA LEU A 202 35.82 6.77 20.97
C LEU A 202 36.98 5.79 21.29
N SER A 203 38.17 5.98 20.72
CA SER A 203 39.34 5.12 20.98
C SER A 203 40.08 5.45 22.29
N VAL A 204 39.81 6.61 22.88
CA VAL A 204 40.47 7.10 24.10
C VAL A 204 39.47 7.53 25.16
N PRO A 205 39.83 7.48 26.45
CA PRO A 205 39.03 8.04 27.53
C PRO A 205 38.82 9.56 27.37
N GLY A 206 37.61 10.04 27.60
CA GLY A 206 37.27 11.46 27.51
C GLY A 206 36.94 11.96 26.11
N GLY A 207 37.11 11.13 25.08
CA GLY A 207 36.64 11.45 23.74
C GLY A 207 35.14 11.36 23.65
N ARG A 208 34.55 12.18 22.80
CA ARG A 208 33.11 12.35 22.65
C ARG A 208 32.69 12.42 21.18
N VAL A 209 31.49 11.94 20.90
CA VAL A 209 30.81 12.07 19.60
C VAL A 209 29.49 12.79 19.81
N SER A 210 29.24 13.80 19.00
CA SER A 210 27.99 14.51 18.93
C SER A 210 27.35 14.24 17.57
N LEU A 211 26.08 13.78 17.58
CA LEU A 211 25.26 13.59 16.41
C LEU A 211 24.03 14.50 16.52
N ARG A 212 23.96 15.48 15.65
CA ARG A 212 22.86 16.45 15.63
C ARG A 212 22.18 16.43 14.29
N TRP A 213 20.86 16.59 14.30
CA TRP A 213 20.11 16.73 13.04
C TRP A 213 19.07 17.83 13.13
N SER A 214 18.82 18.48 12.02
CA SER A 214 17.85 19.55 11.87
C SER A 214 17.19 19.50 10.50
N LEU A 215 15.97 20.02 10.40
CA LEU A 215 15.31 20.19 9.09
C LEU A 215 15.92 21.39 8.37
N VAL A 216 16.36 21.19 7.14
CA VAL A 216 16.79 22.26 6.23
C VAL A 216 15.56 22.87 5.55
N ASP A 217 14.62 22.01 5.16
CA ASP A 217 13.31 22.33 4.63
C ASP A 217 12.33 21.18 4.91
N GLU A 218 11.10 21.24 4.37
CA GLU A 218 10.07 20.23 4.58
C GLU A 218 10.42 18.83 4.02
N SER A 219 11.41 18.74 3.13
CA SER A 219 11.79 17.53 2.41
C SER A 219 13.20 17.04 2.70
N LEU A 220 14.00 17.79 3.48
CA LEU A 220 15.41 17.54 3.65
C LEU A 220 15.84 17.80 5.09
N ALA A 221 16.50 16.83 5.70
CA ALA A 221 17.20 16.96 6.98
C ALA A 221 18.69 16.98 6.77
N GLN A 222 19.39 17.81 7.53
CA GLN A 222 20.85 17.80 7.67
C GLN A 222 21.22 17.06 8.94
N ILE A 223 22.23 16.18 8.85
CA ILE A 223 22.76 15.39 9.94
C ILE A 223 24.24 15.70 10.05
N ASP A 224 24.67 16.11 11.23
CA ASP A 224 26.02 16.52 11.52
C ASP A 224 26.62 15.60 12.60
N TRP A 225 27.69 14.92 12.23
CA TRP A 225 28.56 14.14 13.12
C TRP A 225 29.76 14.95 13.47
N CYS A 226 30.14 15.01 14.74
CA CYS A 226 31.30 15.71 15.21
C CYS A 226 32.04 14.90 16.29
N GLU A 227 33.32 14.65 16.08
CA GLU A 227 34.19 14.02 17.06
C GLU A 227 35.01 15.10 17.79
N ALA A 228 35.27 14.92 19.10
CA ALA A 228 36.06 15.78 19.92
C ALA A 228 36.80 15.01 21.02
N GLY A 229 37.95 15.50 21.46
CA GLY A 229 38.71 14.89 22.54
C GLY A 229 39.42 13.58 22.19
N GLY A 230 39.45 13.23 20.91
CA GLY A 230 40.18 12.07 20.38
C GLY A 230 41.65 12.35 20.11
N PRO A 231 42.37 11.37 19.55
CA PRO A 231 43.74 11.58 19.06
C PRO A 231 43.77 12.62 17.94
N GLU A 232 44.84 13.35 17.83
CA GLU A 232 45.06 14.33 16.77
C GLU A 232 44.97 13.67 15.39
N VAL A 233 44.08 14.20 14.53
CA VAL A 233 43.84 13.66 13.21
C VAL A 233 44.84 14.25 12.21
N SER A 234 45.69 13.38 11.62
CA SER A 234 46.60 13.82 10.58
C SER A 234 45.88 14.12 9.28
N ALA A 235 46.07 15.33 8.75
CA ALA A 235 45.53 15.75 7.45
C ALA A 235 46.06 14.90 6.28
N SER A 236 47.22 14.22 6.43
CA SER A 236 47.83 13.36 5.42
C SER A 236 47.41 11.89 5.50
N ARG A 237 46.38 11.56 6.29
CA ARG A 237 45.91 10.19 6.45
C ARG A 237 45.41 9.62 5.11
N PRO A 238 45.85 8.44 4.72
CA PRO A 238 45.30 7.80 3.51
C PRO A 238 43.81 7.58 3.67
N ARG A 239 43.04 7.90 2.62
CA ARG A 239 41.60 7.69 2.60
C ARG A 239 41.29 6.20 2.78
N GLY A 240 40.60 5.89 3.86
CA GLY A 240 40.20 4.53 4.21
C GLY A 240 38.93 4.10 3.46
N PHE A 241 38.61 2.83 3.63
CA PHE A 241 37.38 2.24 3.06
C PHE A 241 36.13 2.99 3.48
N GLY A 242 35.90 3.25 4.76
CA GLY A 242 34.72 3.92 5.29
C GLY A 242 34.49 5.30 4.68
N THR A 243 35.56 6.03 4.42
CA THR A 243 35.51 7.32 3.73
C THR A 243 34.96 7.21 2.32
N ASP A 244 35.46 6.25 1.52
CA ASP A 244 34.98 6.02 0.15
C ASP A 244 33.52 5.53 0.12
N LEU A 245 33.11 4.74 1.11
CA LEU A 245 31.74 4.24 1.22
C LEU A 245 30.77 5.40 1.52
N ILE A 246 31.12 6.26 2.47
CA ILE A 246 30.31 7.41 2.83
C ILE A 246 30.24 8.41 1.66
N GLU A 247 31.38 8.79 1.09
CA GLU A 247 31.44 9.81 0.04
C GLU A 247 30.88 9.36 -1.32
N LYS A 248 30.92 8.05 -1.62
CA LYS A 248 30.52 7.55 -2.94
C LYS A 248 29.19 6.82 -2.94
N ILE A 249 29.01 5.86 -2.00
CA ILE A 249 27.77 5.05 -1.97
C ILE A 249 26.66 5.79 -1.26
N VAL A 250 26.91 6.24 -0.01
CA VAL A 250 25.88 6.93 0.77
C VAL A 250 25.47 8.22 0.08
N ALA A 251 26.42 9.01 -0.44
CA ALA A 251 26.09 10.21 -1.20
C ALA A 251 25.27 9.93 -2.47
N HIS A 252 25.54 8.81 -3.17
CA HIS A 252 24.79 8.40 -4.35
C HIS A 252 23.37 7.97 -3.99
N GLU A 253 23.21 7.13 -2.97
CA GLU A 253 21.92 6.61 -2.51
C GLU A 253 21.04 7.74 -1.94
N LEU A 254 21.60 8.62 -1.12
CA LEU A 254 20.90 9.78 -0.56
C LEU A 254 20.68 10.90 -1.59
N ARG A 255 21.31 10.81 -2.79
CA ARG A 255 21.27 11.82 -3.86
C ARG A 255 21.70 13.22 -3.39
N ASN A 256 22.50 13.26 -2.35
CA ASN A 256 23.02 14.48 -1.75
C ASN A 256 24.52 14.32 -1.47
N PRO A 257 25.32 15.38 -1.64
CA PRO A 257 26.74 15.33 -1.35
C PRO A 257 26.96 15.16 0.15
N VAL A 258 27.97 14.36 0.50
CA VAL A 258 28.46 14.21 1.86
C VAL A 258 29.74 15.05 2.00
N GLN A 259 29.81 15.81 3.07
CA GLN A 259 31.03 16.57 3.43
C GLN A 259 31.72 15.87 4.60
N LEU A 260 32.91 15.34 4.36
CA LEU A 260 33.74 14.69 5.37
C LEU A 260 35.06 15.44 5.53
N VAL A 261 35.25 15.99 6.71
CA VAL A 261 36.43 16.83 7.04
C VAL A 261 37.21 16.19 8.16
N PHE A 262 38.49 16.02 7.92
CA PHE A 262 39.48 15.56 8.91
C PHE A 262 40.23 16.77 9.47
N ALA A 263 39.73 17.28 10.59
CA ALA A 263 40.37 18.40 11.30
C ALA A 263 41.27 17.87 12.43
N PRO A 264 42.34 18.62 12.83
CA PRO A 264 43.19 18.19 13.92
C PRO A 264 42.43 17.88 15.22
N GLU A 265 41.34 18.58 15.47
CA GLU A 265 40.50 18.44 16.66
C GLU A 265 39.58 17.22 16.63
N GLY A 266 39.35 16.62 15.44
CA GLY A 266 38.47 15.47 15.23
C GLY A 266 37.83 15.44 13.85
N VAL A 267 37.09 14.37 13.59
CA VAL A 267 36.39 14.16 12.32
C VAL A 267 35.01 14.85 12.38
N ARG A 268 34.67 15.54 11.30
CA ARG A 268 33.36 16.13 11.09
C ARG A 268 32.74 15.55 9.79
N CYS A 269 31.47 15.09 9.87
CA CYS A 269 30.75 14.65 8.72
C CYS A 269 29.38 15.33 8.67
N SER A 270 29.07 15.95 7.54
CA SER A 270 27.77 16.53 7.30
C SER A 270 27.14 15.86 6.09
N LEU A 271 25.93 15.34 6.27
CA LEU A 271 25.16 14.68 5.21
C LEU A 271 23.70 15.15 5.21
N ARG A 272 23.09 15.13 4.04
CA ARG A 272 21.68 15.51 3.87
C ARG A 272 20.88 14.30 3.46
N VAL A 273 19.73 14.12 4.13
CA VAL A 273 18.85 12.96 3.94
C VAL A 273 17.47 13.45 3.56
N PRO A 274 16.86 12.89 2.49
CA PRO A 274 15.47 13.17 2.16
C PRO A 274 14.54 12.76 3.32
N VAL A 275 13.61 13.65 3.66
CA VAL A 275 12.59 13.43 4.67
C VAL A 275 11.27 13.04 4.02
N ARG A 276 10.58 12.06 4.53
CA ARG A 276 9.20 11.78 4.14
C ARG A 276 8.25 12.36 5.18
N GLN A 277 7.39 13.24 4.71
CA GLN A 277 6.19 13.56 5.48
C GLN A 277 5.28 12.31 5.50
N PRO A 278 4.69 11.93 6.66
CA PRO A 278 3.70 10.87 6.73
C PRO A 278 2.57 11.23 5.76
N SER A 279 2.34 10.40 4.75
CA SER A 279 1.26 10.66 3.80
C SER A 279 -0.07 10.61 4.55
N GLU A 280 -0.96 11.59 4.37
CA GLU A 280 -2.31 11.62 4.95
C GLU A 280 -3.12 10.33 4.67
N PHE A 281 -2.73 9.55 3.67
CA PHE A 281 -3.31 8.26 3.32
C PHE A 281 -3.07 7.17 4.37
N ALA A 282 -1.94 7.17 5.06
CA ALA A 282 -1.66 6.20 6.12
C ALA A 282 -2.55 6.42 7.36
N LEU A 283 -2.89 7.66 7.67
CA LEU A 283 -3.78 8.02 8.77
C LEU A 283 -5.25 7.61 8.52
N ARG A 284 -5.70 7.49 7.27
CA ARG A 284 -7.06 7.04 6.94
C ARG A 284 -7.24 5.53 7.01
N ALA A 285 -6.20 4.75 6.79
CA ALA A 285 -6.24 3.29 6.91
C ALA A 285 -6.30 2.82 8.38
N ALA A 286 -5.84 3.62 9.33
CA ALA A 286 -5.78 3.31 10.75
C ALA A 286 -7.07 3.62 11.54
N LYS A 287 -8.11 4.23 10.92
CA LYS A 287 -9.40 4.41 11.60
C LYS A 287 -10.22 3.12 11.55
N PRO A 288 -10.44 2.43 12.69
CA PRO A 288 -11.37 1.31 12.73
C PRO A 288 -12.78 1.82 12.38
N ARG A 289 -13.42 1.19 11.40
CA ARG A 289 -14.86 1.39 11.16
C ARG A 289 -15.59 0.95 12.42
N LEU A 290 -16.03 1.90 13.23
CA LEU A 290 -17.04 1.67 14.25
C LEU A 290 -18.28 1.18 13.50
N THR A 291 -18.54 -0.12 13.59
CA THR A 291 -19.81 -0.73 13.22
C THR A 291 -20.86 -0.18 14.17
N ALA A 292 -21.69 0.73 13.67
CA ALA A 292 -22.93 1.07 14.34
C ALA A 292 -23.87 -0.15 14.27
N HIS A 293 -24.31 -0.58 15.44
CA HIS A 293 -25.41 -1.53 15.64
C HIS A 293 -26.75 -0.91 15.25
#